data_22808245ea2484b926c35cb51003100f
#
_entry.id   22808245ea2484b926c35cb51003100f
#
_cell.length_a   1.000
_cell.length_b   1.000
_cell.length_c   1.000
_cell.angle_alpha   90.00
_cell.angle_beta   90.00
_cell.angle_gamma   90.00
#
_symmetry.space_group_name_H-M   'P 1'
#
loop_
_entity.id
_entity.type
_entity.pdbx_description
1 polymer ?
#
loop_
_entity_poly.entity_id
_entity_poly.type
_entity_poly.pdbx_seq_one_letter_code
_entity_poly.pdbx_strand_id
1 'polypeptide(L)'
;MSDRVPVATEAEEGFVSALLTAPDRICPLLAGAPLPPQAWMIEDCRWVVEAAMRRWREREPVDPILIGSDLRGRVSPLRMMQLATLASVPSAAGDYLELVREAHNRRQVIDACQKAQSVATLATSSEALAVLSAVAASINRPDVEKVSTLRELLKNAITEIENGERPKMIKTGWQCLDEISPVQAGDVVVIAAPAKGGKSTLALSYASNVAREGGNVLILSLEMTAGLVTTKLMSRQATVPLARLLHKDLQEEDIGKIGRAVNAMAAWKVEIRDDVQTLDQVVGAARLAHAKAPLTMLVVDYLQLVQGPQVKGSTREQEVAQISRTLRLLSLELGCVVVALSQLNEEGRLRESRAIGQDATAIWKVVDSDDDGHKTIQVVQRNGESPASCQLRFRGYISSFSEN
;
A
#
# COMPACT_ATOMS: atom_id res chain seq x y z
N MET A 1 19.08 -15.27 26.62
CA MET A 1 18.13 -15.83 25.65
C MET A 1 18.96 -16.40 24.52
N SER A 2 18.77 -17.67 24.20
CA SER A 2 19.58 -18.39 23.21
C SER A 2 19.44 -17.78 21.83
N ASP A 3 20.55 -17.30 21.25
CA ASP A 3 20.67 -16.80 19.85
C ASP A 3 20.49 -17.95 18.84
N ARG A 4 19.32 -18.58 18.81
CA ARG A 4 19.03 -19.59 17.80
C ARG A 4 18.58 -18.86 16.52
N VAL A 5 19.41 -18.95 15.49
CA VAL A 5 19.06 -18.52 14.13
C VAL A 5 17.78 -19.22 13.70
N PRO A 6 16.76 -18.53 13.18
CA PRO A 6 15.52 -19.14 12.71
C PRO A 6 15.78 -20.15 11.58
N VAL A 7 15.39 -21.39 11.78
CA VAL A 7 15.54 -22.49 10.82
C VAL A 7 14.20 -23.19 10.64
N ALA A 8 13.98 -23.76 9.46
CA ALA A 8 12.79 -24.51 9.11
C ALA A 8 13.18 -25.87 8.48
N THR A 9 14.09 -26.60 9.16
CA THR A 9 14.73 -27.82 8.63
C THR A 9 13.71 -28.88 8.22
N GLU A 10 12.71 -29.11 9.05
CA GLU A 10 11.64 -30.09 8.75
C GLU A 10 10.80 -29.66 7.52
N ALA A 11 10.58 -28.36 7.37
CA ALA A 11 9.85 -27.85 6.19
C ALA A 11 10.72 -27.92 4.92
N GLU A 12 12.03 -27.69 5.01
CA GLU A 12 12.96 -27.84 3.88
C GLU A 12 12.98 -29.29 3.38
N GLU A 13 13.14 -30.25 4.28
CA GLU A 13 13.10 -31.65 3.94
C GLU A 13 11.73 -32.11 3.42
N GLY A 14 10.64 -31.65 4.05
CA GLY A 14 9.28 -31.92 3.64
C GLY A 14 8.97 -31.38 2.24
N PHE A 15 9.44 -30.17 1.93
CA PHE A 15 9.33 -29.60 0.59
C PHE A 15 10.09 -30.41 -0.46
N VAL A 16 11.35 -30.77 -0.17
CA VAL A 16 12.18 -31.56 -1.08
C VAL A 16 11.56 -32.93 -1.33
N SER A 17 11.06 -33.58 -0.27
CA SER A 17 10.35 -34.85 -0.42
C SER A 17 9.10 -34.71 -1.33
N ALA A 18 8.30 -33.67 -1.12
CA ALA A 18 7.14 -33.38 -1.99
C ALA A 18 7.55 -33.12 -3.45
N LEU A 19 8.66 -32.39 -3.65
CA LEU A 19 9.23 -32.10 -4.96
C LEU A 19 9.66 -33.38 -5.69
N LEU A 20 10.34 -34.29 -5.00
CA LEU A 20 10.79 -35.56 -5.56
C LEU A 20 9.62 -36.54 -5.83
N THR A 21 8.52 -36.42 -5.07
CA THR A 21 7.34 -37.30 -5.20
C THR A 21 6.37 -36.83 -6.30
N ALA A 22 6.22 -35.50 -6.48
CA ALA A 22 5.27 -34.92 -7.40
C ALA A 22 5.85 -33.70 -8.17
N PRO A 23 6.93 -33.89 -8.94
CA PRO A 23 7.66 -32.80 -9.59
C PRO A 23 6.79 -31.96 -10.51
N ASP A 24 5.86 -32.57 -11.26
CA ASP A 24 4.97 -31.87 -12.20
C ASP A 24 4.04 -30.84 -11.50
N ARG A 25 3.77 -31.02 -10.21
CA ARG A 25 2.97 -30.11 -9.40
C ARG A 25 3.83 -29.08 -8.67
N ILE A 26 4.99 -29.51 -8.18
CA ILE A 26 5.80 -28.71 -7.23
C ILE A 26 6.79 -27.83 -7.97
N CYS A 27 7.38 -28.24 -9.09
CA CYS A 27 8.25 -27.38 -9.88
C CYS A 27 7.56 -26.10 -10.38
N PRO A 28 6.31 -26.16 -10.93
CA PRO A 28 5.57 -24.94 -11.26
C PRO A 28 5.28 -24.05 -10.06
N LEU A 29 4.98 -24.63 -8.89
CA LEU A 29 4.76 -23.86 -7.66
C LEU A 29 6.01 -23.05 -7.27
N LEU A 30 7.19 -23.72 -7.25
CA LEU A 30 8.45 -23.04 -6.93
C LEU A 30 8.88 -22.05 -8.03
N ALA A 31 8.56 -22.33 -9.29
CA ALA A 31 8.83 -21.41 -10.38
C ALA A 31 7.98 -20.13 -10.28
N GLY A 32 6.74 -20.24 -9.80
CA GLY A 32 5.85 -19.10 -9.55
C GLY A 32 6.21 -18.27 -8.31
N ALA A 33 6.87 -18.88 -7.32
CA ALA A 33 7.27 -18.23 -6.07
C ALA A 33 8.70 -18.63 -5.67
N PRO A 34 9.74 -18.21 -6.46
CA PRO A 34 11.10 -18.67 -6.27
C PRO A 34 11.69 -18.19 -4.95
N LEU A 35 12.46 -19.06 -4.32
CA LEU A 35 13.28 -18.71 -3.17
C LEU A 35 14.75 -18.60 -3.58
N PRO A 36 15.49 -17.62 -3.03
CA PRO A 36 16.91 -17.51 -3.28
C PRO A 36 17.67 -18.68 -2.65
N PRO A 37 18.85 -19.08 -3.19
CA PRO A 37 19.64 -20.19 -2.63
C PRO A 37 19.91 -20.08 -1.13
N GLN A 38 20.07 -18.86 -0.61
CA GLN A 38 20.32 -18.57 0.80
C GLN A 38 19.10 -18.80 1.72
N ALA A 39 17.92 -19.00 1.13
CA ALA A 39 16.74 -19.36 1.91
C ALA A 39 16.85 -20.78 2.49
N TRP A 40 17.53 -21.67 1.80
CA TRP A 40 17.74 -23.06 2.19
C TRP A 40 18.93 -23.18 3.13
N MET A 41 18.71 -23.62 4.34
CA MET A 41 19.75 -23.81 5.37
C MET A 41 20.42 -25.17 5.24
N ILE A 42 19.68 -26.19 4.78
CA ILE A 42 20.22 -27.52 4.53
C ILE A 42 20.82 -27.55 3.13
N GLU A 43 22.14 -27.68 3.03
CA GLU A 43 22.84 -27.69 1.75
C GLU A 43 22.35 -28.78 0.80
N ASP A 44 22.08 -29.98 1.33
CA ASP A 44 21.55 -31.09 0.54
C ASP A 44 20.20 -30.73 -0.10
N CYS A 45 19.31 -30.11 0.67
CA CYS A 45 18.01 -29.66 0.19
C CYS A 45 18.15 -28.61 -0.92
N ARG A 46 19.04 -27.63 -0.72
CA ARG A 46 19.34 -26.60 -1.74
C ARG A 46 19.82 -27.24 -3.05
N TRP A 47 20.81 -28.14 -2.99
CA TRP A 47 21.34 -28.78 -4.19
C TRP A 47 20.30 -29.63 -4.93
N VAL A 48 19.48 -30.36 -4.17
CA VAL A 48 18.38 -31.16 -4.76
C VAL A 48 17.36 -30.27 -5.46
N VAL A 49 16.95 -29.17 -4.83
CA VAL A 49 16.02 -28.19 -5.42
C VAL A 49 16.62 -27.57 -6.68
N GLU A 50 17.89 -27.12 -6.63
CA GLU A 50 18.57 -26.53 -7.80
C GLU A 50 18.66 -27.52 -8.96
N ALA A 51 19.01 -28.78 -8.70
CA ALA A 51 19.13 -29.83 -9.72
C ALA A 51 17.76 -30.18 -10.31
N ALA A 52 16.71 -30.32 -9.47
CA ALA A 52 15.36 -30.61 -9.90
C ALA A 52 14.81 -29.49 -10.79
N MET A 53 14.98 -28.23 -10.38
CA MET A 53 14.52 -27.06 -11.13
C MET A 53 15.30 -26.86 -12.44
N ARG A 54 16.57 -27.19 -12.49
CA ARG A 54 17.35 -27.19 -13.74
C ARG A 54 16.74 -28.19 -14.72
N ARG A 55 16.62 -29.49 -14.32
CA ARG A 55 16.03 -30.56 -15.17
C ARG A 55 14.64 -30.19 -15.66
N TRP A 56 13.80 -29.69 -14.78
CA TRP A 56 12.44 -29.27 -15.14
C TRP A 56 12.44 -28.16 -16.20
N ARG A 57 13.32 -27.15 -16.11
CA ARG A 57 13.47 -26.09 -17.12
C ARG A 57 13.97 -26.62 -18.45
N GLU A 58 14.87 -27.59 -18.43
CA GLU A 58 15.43 -28.26 -19.60
C GLU A 58 14.49 -29.34 -20.18
N ARG A 59 13.31 -29.52 -19.57
CA ARG A 59 12.31 -30.54 -19.93
C ARG A 59 12.85 -31.96 -19.81
N GLU A 60 13.78 -32.19 -18.92
CA GLU A 60 14.30 -33.53 -18.57
C GLU A 60 13.50 -34.13 -17.41
N PRO A 61 13.49 -35.48 -17.31
CA PRO A 61 12.82 -36.17 -16.20
C PRO A 61 13.39 -35.73 -14.85
N VAL A 62 12.49 -35.32 -13.94
CA VAL A 62 12.81 -35.00 -12.54
C VAL A 62 12.58 -36.24 -11.71
N ASP A 63 13.60 -37.05 -11.56
CA ASP A 63 13.58 -38.34 -10.87
C ASP A 63 14.67 -38.38 -9.78
N PRO A 64 14.38 -38.96 -8.59
CA PRO A 64 15.34 -38.99 -7.49
C PRO A 64 16.68 -39.70 -7.84
N ILE A 65 16.66 -40.73 -8.68
CA ILE A 65 17.86 -41.45 -9.08
C ILE A 65 18.72 -40.61 -10.02
N LEU A 66 18.06 -39.94 -10.97
CA LEU A 66 18.73 -39.07 -11.93
C LEU A 66 19.34 -37.84 -11.24
N ILE A 67 18.56 -37.20 -10.34
CA ILE A 67 19.06 -36.10 -9.51
C ILE A 67 20.24 -36.55 -8.64
N GLY A 68 20.13 -37.72 -8.01
CA GLY A 68 21.24 -38.29 -7.23
C GLY A 68 22.49 -38.56 -8.09
N SER A 69 22.31 -38.93 -9.34
CA SER A 69 23.44 -39.06 -10.29
C SER A 69 24.08 -37.72 -10.64
N ASP A 70 23.29 -36.66 -10.84
CA ASP A 70 23.78 -35.28 -11.08
C ASP A 70 24.55 -34.72 -9.88
N LEU A 71 24.16 -35.12 -8.68
CA LEU A 71 24.72 -34.62 -7.41
C LEU A 71 25.80 -35.56 -6.82
N ARG A 72 26.37 -36.44 -7.62
CA ARG A 72 27.43 -37.37 -7.16
C ARG A 72 28.57 -36.61 -6.47
N GLY A 73 28.92 -37.07 -5.26
CA GLY A 73 29.96 -36.45 -4.43
C GLY A 73 29.51 -35.25 -3.61
N ARG A 74 28.26 -34.77 -3.80
CA ARG A 74 27.67 -33.69 -2.99
C ARG A 74 26.60 -34.23 -2.04
N VAL A 75 25.68 -35.04 -2.55
CA VAL A 75 24.62 -35.69 -1.76
C VAL A 75 24.82 -37.19 -1.80
N SER A 76 24.83 -37.84 -0.65
CA SER A 76 25.02 -39.30 -0.58
C SER A 76 23.76 -40.02 -1.08
N PRO A 77 23.91 -41.26 -1.67
CA PRO A 77 22.74 -42.04 -2.09
C PRO A 77 21.77 -42.34 -0.94
N LEU A 78 22.30 -42.54 0.28
CA LEU A 78 21.50 -42.74 1.47
C LEU A 78 20.66 -41.50 1.80
N ARG A 79 21.25 -40.31 1.69
CA ARG A 79 20.54 -39.05 1.94
C ARG A 79 19.47 -38.78 0.91
N MET A 80 19.74 -39.07 -0.37
CA MET A 80 18.72 -38.97 -1.44
C MET A 80 17.54 -39.90 -1.17
N MET A 81 17.81 -41.13 -0.74
CA MET A 81 16.77 -42.09 -0.37
C MET A 81 15.96 -41.60 0.84
N GLN A 82 16.59 -41.04 1.86
CA GLN A 82 15.92 -40.47 3.04
C GLN A 82 14.97 -39.34 2.62
N LEU A 83 15.44 -38.41 1.79
CA LEU A 83 14.62 -37.30 1.30
C LEU A 83 13.46 -37.79 0.42
N ALA A 84 13.69 -38.78 -0.44
CA ALA A 84 12.65 -39.31 -1.31
C ALA A 84 11.59 -40.13 -0.58
N THR A 85 11.95 -40.76 0.57
CA THR A 85 11.05 -41.62 1.35
C THR A 85 10.43 -40.92 2.58
N LEU A 86 10.75 -39.65 2.82
CA LEU A 86 10.13 -38.89 3.88
C LEU A 86 8.63 -38.80 3.64
N ALA A 87 7.84 -39.09 4.67
CA ALA A 87 6.37 -39.05 4.57
C ALA A 87 5.86 -37.61 4.52
N SER A 88 6.06 -36.94 3.39
CA SER A 88 5.51 -35.61 3.13
C SER A 88 4.26 -35.67 2.25
N VAL A 89 3.36 -34.73 2.44
CA VAL A 89 2.14 -34.62 1.65
C VAL A 89 2.35 -33.58 0.55
N PRO A 90 2.36 -33.95 -0.75
CA PRO A 90 2.58 -33.00 -1.85
C PRO A 90 1.59 -31.80 -1.87
N SER A 91 0.41 -31.96 -1.28
CA SER A 91 -0.56 -30.85 -1.13
C SER A 91 -0.11 -29.80 -0.11
N ALA A 92 0.76 -30.13 0.83
CA ALA A 92 1.31 -29.22 1.83
C ALA A 92 2.60 -28.50 1.38
N ALA A 93 3.06 -28.72 0.14
CA ALA A 93 4.30 -28.13 -0.35
C ALA A 93 4.27 -26.58 -0.33
N GLY A 94 3.10 -25.97 -0.55
CA GLY A 94 2.92 -24.54 -0.40
C GLY A 94 3.20 -24.04 1.02
N ASP A 95 2.68 -24.75 2.01
CA ASP A 95 2.87 -24.43 3.43
C ASP A 95 4.34 -24.62 3.84
N TYR A 96 5.00 -25.68 3.36
CA TYR A 96 6.43 -25.89 3.60
C TYR A 96 7.27 -24.75 3.00
N LEU A 97 6.95 -24.34 1.76
CA LEU A 97 7.65 -23.26 1.08
C LEU A 97 7.51 -21.93 1.85
N GLU A 98 6.33 -21.68 2.40
CA GLU A 98 6.04 -20.47 3.18
C GLU A 98 6.81 -20.48 4.52
N LEU A 99 6.90 -21.63 5.20
CA LEU A 99 7.72 -21.77 6.41
C LEU A 99 9.21 -21.52 6.14
N VAL A 100 9.74 -22.01 5.02
CA VAL A 100 11.13 -21.74 4.60
C VAL A 100 11.34 -20.27 4.30
N ARG A 101 10.39 -19.63 3.62
CA ARG A 101 10.39 -18.21 3.31
C ARG A 101 10.39 -17.36 4.56
N GLU A 102 9.48 -17.64 5.48
CA GLU A 102 9.38 -16.91 6.75
C GLU A 102 10.66 -17.04 7.58
N ALA A 103 11.24 -18.24 7.66
CA ALA A 103 12.52 -18.43 8.34
C ALA A 103 13.65 -17.63 7.68
N HIS A 104 13.68 -17.57 6.34
CA HIS A 104 14.63 -16.74 5.59
C HIS A 104 14.44 -15.25 5.88
N ASN A 105 13.22 -14.74 5.80
CA ASN A 105 12.88 -13.34 6.08
C ASN A 105 13.31 -12.93 7.50
N ARG A 106 13.04 -13.79 8.48
CA ARG A 106 13.48 -13.54 9.87
C ARG A 106 15.00 -13.48 10.00
N ARG A 107 15.75 -14.32 9.27
CA ARG A 107 17.21 -14.25 9.22
C ARG A 107 17.69 -12.92 8.60
N GLN A 108 17.05 -12.48 7.53
CA GLN A 108 17.38 -11.19 6.90
C GLN A 108 17.15 -10.01 7.84
N VAL A 109 16.07 -10.03 8.63
CA VAL A 109 15.82 -9.00 9.65
C VAL A 109 16.92 -9.01 10.72
N ILE A 110 17.30 -10.18 11.22
CA ILE A 110 18.36 -10.31 12.23
C ILE A 110 19.70 -9.77 11.70
N ASP A 111 20.08 -10.17 10.49
CA ASP A 111 21.30 -9.69 9.82
C ASP A 111 21.29 -8.18 9.60
N ALA A 112 20.14 -7.62 9.16
CA ALA A 112 19.98 -6.20 9.02
C ALA A 112 20.09 -5.44 10.33
N CYS A 113 19.51 -5.95 11.41
CA CYS A 113 19.66 -5.36 12.74
C CYS A 113 21.11 -5.36 13.22
N GLN A 114 21.84 -6.45 12.99
CA GLN A 114 23.27 -6.53 13.33
C GLN A 114 24.10 -5.55 12.50
N LYS A 115 23.85 -5.46 11.20
CA LYS A 115 24.50 -4.48 10.30
C LYS A 115 24.18 -3.04 10.70
N ALA A 116 22.90 -2.75 10.97
CA ALA A 116 22.49 -1.44 11.41
C ALA A 116 23.11 -1.03 12.74
N GLN A 117 23.24 -1.98 13.68
CA GLN A 117 23.94 -1.77 14.94
C GLN A 117 25.42 -1.43 14.71
N SER A 118 26.10 -2.17 13.83
CA SER A 118 27.49 -1.92 13.48
C SER A 118 27.69 -0.56 12.82
N VAL A 119 26.79 -0.20 11.87
CA VAL A 119 26.81 1.12 11.20
C VAL A 119 26.52 2.24 12.20
N ALA A 120 25.53 2.09 13.08
CA ALA A 120 25.20 3.10 14.09
C ALA A 120 26.35 3.36 15.09
N THR A 121 27.25 2.38 15.28
CA THR A 121 28.41 2.51 16.14
C THR A 121 29.55 3.32 15.47
N LEU A 122 29.66 3.27 14.13
CA LEU A 122 30.80 3.80 13.36
C LEU A 122 30.42 4.98 12.47
N ALA A 123 29.13 5.20 12.21
CA ALA A 123 28.64 6.20 11.27
C ALA A 123 27.40 6.94 11.83
N THR A 124 26.51 7.43 10.96
CA THR A 124 25.33 8.20 11.36
C THR A 124 24.10 7.32 11.59
N SER A 125 23.18 7.82 12.44
CA SER A 125 21.87 7.16 12.64
C SER A 125 21.05 7.07 11.34
N SER A 126 21.23 8.02 10.43
CA SER A 126 20.56 8.03 9.11
C SER A 126 21.01 6.83 8.25
N GLU A 127 22.30 6.52 8.24
CA GLU A 127 22.84 5.37 7.48
C GLU A 127 22.40 4.03 8.08
N ALA A 128 22.34 3.93 9.41
CA ALA A 128 21.80 2.76 10.09
C ALA A 128 20.32 2.52 9.77
N LEU A 129 19.50 3.59 9.75
CA LEU A 129 18.09 3.54 9.36
C LEU A 129 17.91 3.15 7.89
N ALA A 130 18.80 3.61 7.00
CA ALA A 130 18.78 3.24 5.58
C ALA A 130 18.96 1.73 5.39
N VAL A 131 19.86 1.09 6.14
CA VAL A 131 20.05 -0.38 6.13
C VAL A 131 18.78 -1.11 6.53
N LEU A 132 18.13 -0.70 7.62
CA LEU A 132 16.88 -1.32 8.08
C LEU A 132 15.74 -1.12 7.08
N SER A 133 15.61 0.08 6.51
CA SER A 133 14.60 0.40 5.51
C SER A 133 14.77 -0.41 4.23
N ALA A 134 16.01 -0.61 3.76
CA ALA A 134 16.30 -1.42 2.58
C ALA A 134 15.86 -2.88 2.76
N VAL A 135 16.11 -3.47 3.93
CA VAL A 135 15.71 -4.85 4.23
C VAL A 135 14.19 -4.93 4.42
N ALA A 136 13.57 -3.99 5.13
CA ALA A 136 12.12 -3.94 5.25
C ALA A 136 11.43 -3.87 3.87
N ALA A 137 11.97 -3.08 2.94
CA ALA A 137 11.47 -3.00 1.57
C ALA A 137 11.67 -4.31 0.77
N SER A 138 12.75 -5.08 1.05
CA SER A 138 13.01 -6.35 0.36
C SER A 138 12.11 -7.48 0.87
N ILE A 139 11.80 -7.49 2.17
CA ILE A 139 10.94 -8.51 2.80
C ILE A 139 9.46 -8.26 2.52
N ASN A 140 9.03 -6.98 2.55
CA ASN A 140 7.66 -6.57 2.26
C ASN A 140 7.35 -6.44 0.75
N ARG A 141 8.21 -6.96 -0.13
CA ARG A 141 7.76 -7.13 -1.51
C ARG A 141 6.61 -8.13 -1.48
N PRO A 142 5.39 -7.73 -1.87
CA PRO A 142 4.33 -8.70 -2.07
C PRO A 142 4.92 -9.76 -3.00
N ASP A 143 4.68 -11.02 -2.65
CA ASP A 143 5.20 -12.16 -3.40
C ASP A 143 5.16 -11.87 -4.89
N VAL A 144 6.35 -11.94 -5.44
CA VAL A 144 6.67 -11.94 -6.86
C VAL A 144 5.47 -12.34 -7.70
N GLU A 145 5.11 -11.38 -8.58
CA GLU A 145 4.40 -11.66 -9.81
C GLU A 145 3.57 -12.96 -9.74
N LYS A 146 2.34 -12.86 -9.29
CA LYS A 146 1.29 -13.65 -9.94
C LYS A 146 1.35 -13.24 -11.42
N VAL A 147 2.22 -13.87 -12.17
CA VAL A 147 2.12 -13.86 -13.64
C VAL A 147 0.83 -14.60 -13.95
N SER A 148 -0.28 -13.90 -13.75
CA SER A 148 -1.58 -14.42 -14.13
C SER A 148 -1.56 -14.51 -15.64
N THR A 149 -1.65 -15.71 -16.16
CA THR A 149 -1.77 -15.89 -17.61
C THR A 149 -3.05 -15.18 -18.07
N LEU A 150 -3.05 -14.65 -19.29
CA LEU A 150 -4.26 -14.03 -19.86
C LEU A 150 -5.50 -14.94 -19.70
N ARG A 151 -5.30 -16.27 -19.80
CA ARG A 151 -6.36 -17.27 -19.61
C ARG A 151 -6.95 -17.23 -18.19
N GLU A 152 -6.11 -17.11 -17.17
CA GLU A 152 -6.55 -16.99 -15.76
C GLU A 152 -7.25 -15.67 -15.51
N LEU A 153 -6.71 -14.56 -16.03
CA LEU A 153 -7.33 -13.25 -15.95
C LEU A 153 -8.71 -13.22 -16.61
N LEU A 154 -8.83 -13.80 -17.81
CA LEU A 154 -10.12 -13.92 -18.50
C LEU A 154 -11.11 -14.80 -17.73
N LYS A 155 -10.66 -15.94 -17.17
CA LYS A 155 -11.51 -16.79 -16.35
C LYS A 155 -12.03 -16.05 -15.11
N ASN A 156 -11.16 -15.33 -14.42
CA ASN A 156 -11.56 -14.54 -13.26
C ASN A 156 -12.54 -13.42 -13.64
N ALA A 157 -12.26 -12.67 -14.71
CA ALA A 157 -13.15 -11.65 -15.21
C ALA A 157 -14.53 -12.17 -15.62
N ILE A 158 -14.59 -13.35 -16.28
CA ILE A 158 -15.86 -13.99 -16.61
C ILE A 158 -16.60 -14.39 -15.34
N THR A 159 -15.92 -14.98 -14.37
CA THR A 159 -16.52 -15.38 -13.09
C THR A 159 -17.07 -14.18 -12.32
N GLU A 160 -16.35 -13.06 -12.30
CA GLU A 160 -16.80 -11.79 -11.70
C GLU A 160 -18.05 -11.24 -12.40
N ILE A 161 -18.07 -11.30 -13.74
CA ILE A 161 -19.23 -10.87 -14.55
C ILE A 161 -20.44 -11.80 -14.29
N GLU A 162 -20.24 -13.13 -14.27
CA GLU A 162 -21.29 -14.10 -14.02
C GLU A 162 -21.88 -13.98 -12.60
N ASN A 163 -21.02 -13.72 -11.60
CA ASN A 163 -21.44 -13.48 -10.22
C ASN A 163 -22.08 -12.09 -10.02
N GLY A 164 -22.04 -11.21 -11.02
CA GLY A 164 -22.51 -9.83 -10.91
C GLY A 164 -21.66 -9.00 -9.93
N GLU A 165 -20.45 -9.44 -9.64
CA GLU A 165 -19.53 -8.74 -8.76
C GLU A 165 -19.07 -7.43 -9.44
N ARG A 166 -19.47 -6.31 -8.85
CA ARG A 166 -18.95 -5.00 -9.26
C ARG A 166 -17.65 -4.72 -8.53
N PRO A 167 -16.65 -4.07 -9.18
CA PRO A 167 -15.46 -3.61 -8.49
C PRO A 167 -15.86 -2.88 -7.20
N LYS A 168 -15.18 -3.19 -6.10
CA LYS A 168 -15.47 -2.56 -4.81
C LYS A 168 -15.12 -1.08 -4.90
N MET A 169 -16.15 -0.27 -5.13
CA MET A 169 -16.04 1.18 -5.20
C MET A 169 -15.79 1.76 -3.80
N ILE A 170 -14.89 2.72 -3.71
CA ILE A 170 -14.67 3.52 -2.51
C ILE A 170 -15.48 4.80 -2.68
N LYS A 171 -16.73 4.74 -2.20
CA LYS A 171 -17.70 5.82 -2.38
C LYS A 171 -17.23 7.12 -1.74
N THR A 172 -17.37 8.21 -2.47
CA THR A 172 -17.10 9.56 -1.95
C THR A 172 -18.16 10.00 -0.93
N GLY A 173 -19.35 9.41 -1.03
CA GLY A 173 -20.52 9.79 -0.26
C GLY A 173 -21.30 10.95 -0.89
N TRP A 174 -20.97 11.28 -2.14
CA TRP A 174 -21.70 12.20 -3.01
C TRP A 174 -22.04 11.47 -4.31
N GLN A 175 -23.32 11.21 -4.53
CA GLN A 175 -23.78 10.42 -5.67
C GLN A 175 -23.35 11.05 -7.00
N CYS A 176 -23.49 12.37 -7.11
CA CYS A 176 -23.12 13.08 -8.32
C CYS A 176 -21.62 12.92 -8.68
N LEU A 177 -20.74 12.85 -7.68
CA LEU A 177 -19.32 12.67 -7.92
C LEU A 177 -18.97 11.19 -8.14
N ASP A 178 -19.64 10.28 -7.45
CA ASP A 178 -19.47 8.83 -7.63
C ASP A 178 -19.90 8.38 -9.04
N GLU A 179 -20.89 9.05 -9.65
CA GLU A 179 -21.35 8.76 -11.01
C GLU A 179 -20.35 9.24 -12.08
N ILE A 180 -19.76 10.44 -11.91
CA ILE A 180 -18.83 11.00 -12.90
C ILE A 180 -17.36 10.64 -12.67
N SER A 181 -17.02 10.19 -11.46
CA SER A 181 -15.67 9.84 -11.09
C SER A 181 -15.67 8.71 -10.05
N PRO A 182 -16.14 7.52 -10.42
CA PRO A 182 -16.09 6.35 -9.53
C PRO A 182 -14.65 6.02 -9.16
N VAL A 183 -14.36 5.78 -7.89
CA VAL A 183 -13.02 5.52 -7.33
C VAL A 183 -12.94 4.10 -6.80
N GLN A 184 -11.84 3.43 -7.06
CA GLN A 184 -11.59 2.05 -6.62
C GLN A 184 -10.22 1.91 -5.94
N ALA A 185 -10.01 0.76 -5.32
CA ALA A 185 -8.71 0.42 -4.73
C ALA A 185 -7.59 0.50 -5.78
N GLY A 186 -6.46 1.08 -5.40
CA GLY A 186 -5.34 1.32 -6.31
C GLY A 186 -5.41 2.63 -7.09
N ASP A 187 -6.49 3.41 -6.99
CA ASP A 187 -6.57 4.72 -7.65
C ASP A 187 -5.78 5.80 -6.92
N VAL A 188 -5.31 6.78 -7.68
CA VAL A 188 -4.75 8.04 -7.18
C VAL A 188 -5.64 9.19 -7.62
N VAL A 189 -6.29 9.82 -6.67
CA VAL A 189 -7.15 10.99 -6.87
C VAL A 189 -6.39 12.23 -6.45
N VAL A 190 -6.21 13.19 -7.35
CA VAL A 190 -5.60 14.48 -7.05
C VAL A 190 -6.70 15.53 -6.87
N ILE A 191 -6.80 16.10 -5.66
CA ILE A 191 -7.69 17.23 -5.39
C ILE A 191 -6.91 18.52 -5.53
N ALA A 192 -7.27 19.33 -6.51
CA ALA A 192 -6.59 20.56 -6.84
C ALA A 192 -7.48 21.78 -6.61
N ALA A 193 -6.96 22.83 -5.96
CA ALA A 193 -7.66 24.09 -5.75
C ALA A 193 -6.66 25.23 -5.60
N PRO A 194 -7.10 26.49 -5.79
CA PRO A 194 -6.37 27.68 -5.35
C PRO A 194 -6.14 27.65 -3.83
N ALA A 195 -5.27 28.51 -3.34
CA ALA A 195 -5.10 28.71 -1.89
C ALA A 195 -6.47 29.06 -1.27
N LYS A 196 -6.80 28.41 -0.13
CA LYS A 196 -8.11 28.55 0.56
C LYS A 196 -9.33 28.13 -0.27
N GLY A 197 -9.15 27.48 -1.43
CA GLY A 197 -10.22 27.03 -2.34
C GLY A 197 -11.05 25.83 -1.82
N GLY A 198 -10.71 25.22 -0.68
CA GLY A 198 -11.49 24.14 -0.08
C GLY A 198 -10.92 22.73 -0.28
N LYS A 199 -9.70 22.57 -0.86
CA LYS A 199 -9.08 21.26 -1.13
C LYS A 199 -9.06 20.33 0.09
N SER A 200 -8.50 20.82 1.22
CA SER A 200 -8.41 20.04 2.47
C SER A 200 -9.80 19.73 3.05
N THR A 201 -10.75 20.66 2.91
CA THR A 201 -12.14 20.43 3.35
C THR A 201 -12.81 19.32 2.54
N LEU A 202 -12.61 19.29 1.21
CA LEU A 202 -13.14 18.22 0.36
C LEU A 202 -12.50 16.86 0.71
N ALA A 203 -11.19 16.81 0.84
CA ALA A 203 -10.47 15.59 1.20
C ALA A 203 -10.89 15.06 2.58
N LEU A 204 -10.99 15.92 3.60
CA LEU A 204 -11.43 15.53 4.94
C LEU A 204 -12.91 15.11 4.96
N SER A 205 -13.75 15.72 4.13
CA SER A 205 -15.14 15.30 3.96
C SER A 205 -15.23 13.90 3.35
N TYR A 206 -14.43 13.62 2.31
CA TYR A 206 -14.32 12.29 1.72
C TYR A 206 -13.80 11.26 2.73
N ALA A 207 -12.68 11.56 3.40
CA ALA A 207 -12.11 10.72 4.44
C ALA A 207 -13.12 10.37 5.56
N SER A 208 -13.92 11.36 5.99
CA SER A 208 -14.99 11.15 6.98
C SER A 208 -16.06 10.20 6.48
N ASN A 209 -16.45 10.31 5.19
CA ASN A 209 -17.45 9.44 4.60
C ASN A 209 -16.95 8.00 4.53
N VAL A 210 -15.70 7.79 4.10
CA VAL A 210 -15.05 6.46 4.07
C VAL A 210 -14.95 5.87 5.49
N ALA A 211 -14.52 6.66 6.46
CA ALA A 211 -14.40 6.22 7.85
C ALA A 211 -15.75 5.83 8.48
N ARG A 212 -16.81 6.59 8.17
CA ARG A 212 -18.19 6.30 8.62
C ARG A 212 -18.71 4.98 8.07
N GLU A 213 -18.28 4.58 6.88
CA GLU A 213 -18.60 3.27 6.28
C GLU A 213 -17.66 2.15 6.75
N GLY A 214 -16.83 2.40 7.76
CA GLY A 214 -15.93 1.41 8.38
C GLY A 214 -14.59 1.24 7.70
N GLY A 215 -14.27 2.06 6.68
CA GLY A 215 -12.97 2.06 6.03
C GLY A 215 -11.84 2.55 6.94
N ASN A 216 -10.63 1.98 6.77
CA ASN A 216 -9.44 2.43 7.46
C ASN A 216 -8.81 3.61 6.71
N VAL A 217 -8.63 4.73 7.37
CA VAL A 217 -8.12 5.97 6.76
C VAL A 217 -6.85 6.43 7.47
N LEU A 218 -5.81 6.70 6.71
CA LEU A 218 -4.61 7.40 7.17
C LEU A 218 -4.58 8.79 6.57
N ILE A 219 -4.46 9.82 7.43
CA ILE A 219 -4.32 11.22 7.01
C ILE A 219 -2.93 11.70 7.39
N LEU A 220 -2.12 12.01 6.38
CA LEU A 220 -0.81 12.64 6.53
C LEU A 220 -0.97 14.13 6.24
N SER A 221 -0.91 14.94 7.30
CA SER A 221 -1.13 16.38 7.23
C SER A 221 0.19 17.11 7.41
N LEU A 222 0.73 17.65 6.31
CA LEU A 222 1.99 18.41 6.33
C LEU A 222 1.76 19.92 6.53
N GLU A 223 0.50 20.39 6.36
CA GLU A 223 0.14 21.81 6.49
C GLU A 223 -0.49 22.13 7.85
N MET A 224 -1.24 21.18 8.40
CA MET A 224 -2.04 21.38 9.61
C MET A 224 -1.66 20.40 10.71
N THR A 225 -1.72 20.83 11.96
CA THR A 225 -1.53 19.91 13.10
C THR A 225 -2.66 18.88 13.19
N ALA A 226 -2.35 17.71 13.72
CA ALA A 226 -3.34 16.65 13.94
C ALA A 226 -4.53 17.13 14.79
N GLY A 227 -4.27 18.00 15.75
CA GLY A 227 -5.30 18.66 16.55
C GLY A 227 -6.26 19.52 15.73
N LEU A 228 -5.75 20.31 14.77
CA LEU A 228 -6.59 21.12 13.88
C LEU A 228 -7.40 20.23 12.91
N VAL A 229 -6.78 19.19 12.35
CA VAL A 229 -7.50 18.22 11.50
C VAL A 229 -8.63 17.57 12.29
N THR A 230 -8.37 17.10 13.50
CA THR A 230 -9.39 16.51 14.39
C THR A 230 -10.52 17.50 14.69
N THR A 231 -10.17 18.77 14.96
CA THR A 231 -11.19 19.81 15.24
C THR A 231 -12.07 20.08 14.01
N LYS A 232 -11.49 20.05 12.79
CA LYS A 232 -12.27 20.19 11.54
C LYS A 232 -13.21 19.00 11.32
N LEU A 233 -12.74 17.77 11.56
CA LEU A 233 -13.59 16.57 11.48
C LEU A 233 -14.73 16.63 12.48
N MET A 234 -14.45 17.07 13.71
CA MET A 234 -15.45 17.26 14.78
C MET A 234 -16.45 18.36 14.42
N SER A 235 -16.00 19.51 13.91
CA SER A 235 -16.85 20.61 13.45
C SER A 235 -17.85 20.13 12.38
N ARG A 236 -17.36 19.36 11.41
CA ARG A 236 -18.19 18.77 10.36
C ARG A 236 -19.23 17.80 10.94
N GLN A 237 -18.79 16.86 11.78
CA GLN A 237 -19.65 15.80 12.31
C GLN A 237 -20.68 16.34 13.31
N ALA A 238 -20.29 17.31 14.13
CA ALA A 238 -21.19 17.95 15.10
C ALA A 238 -22.08 19.03 14.47
N THR A 239 -21.75 19.49 13.25
CA THR A 239 -22.36 20.66 12.61
C THR A 239 -22.26 21.91 13.51
N VAL A 240 -21.11 22.09 14.17
CA VAL A 240 -20.78 23.22 15.04
C VAL A 240 -19.73 24.08 14.34
N PRO A 241 -19.89 25.42 14.28
CA PRO A 241 -18.92 26.29 13.63
C PRO A 241 -17.50 26.07 14.13
N LEU A 242 -16.55 25.89 13.18
CA LEU A 242 -15.13 25.63 13.49
C LEU A 242 -14.55 26.74 14.40
N ALA A 243 -14.92 28.00 14.15
CA ALA A 243 -14.47 29.13 14.96
C ALA A 243 -14.86 28.96 16.45
N ARG A 244 -16.08 28.48 16.75
CA ARG A 244 -16.50 28.25 18.12
C ARG A 244 -15.66 27.18 18.82
N LEU A 245 -15.32 26.10 18.09
CA LEU A 245 -14.45 25.04 18.62
C LEU A 245 -13.05 25.55 18.89
N LEU A 246 -12.48 26.34 17.96
CA LEU A 246 -11.13 26.89 18.08
C LEU A 246 -11.01 27.93 19.19
N HIS A 247 -12.01 28.82 19.33
CA HIS A 247 -12.02 29.88 20.35
C HIS A 247 -12.61 29.41 21.69
N LYS A 248 -13.11 28.14 21.75
CA LYS A 248 -13.79 27.60 22.94
C LYS A 248 -15.03 28.41 23.36
N ASP A 249 -15.66 29.07 22.40
CA ASP A 249 -16.89 29.86 22.57
C ASP A 249 -18.11 28.98 22.23
N LEU A 250 -18.34 27.96 23.07
CA LEU A 250 -19.38 26.96 22.86
C LEU A 250 -20.66 27.37 23.56
N GLN A 251 -21.78 27.20 22.87
CA GLN A 251 -23.12 27.33 23.45
C GLN A 251 -23.55 25.98 24.07
N GLU A 252 -24.53 26.01 24.97
CA GLU A 252 -24.99 24.80 25.64
C GLU A 252 -25.47 23.72 24.66
N GLU A 253 -26.14 24.13 23.57
CA GLU A 253 -26.54 23.22 22.49
C GLU A 253 -25.36 22.56 21.75
N ASP A 254 -24.24 23.27 21.64
CA ASP A 254 -23.07 22.76 20.94
C ASP A 254 -22.44 21.59 21.70
N ILE A 255 -22.47 21.63 23.03
CA ILE A 255 -21.93 20.56 23.89
C ILE A 255 -22.64 19.22 23.60
N GLY A 256 -23.96 19.22 23.51
CA GLY A 256 -24.73 18.04 23.17
C GLY A 256 -24.46 17.51 21.76
N LYS A 257 -24.28 18.42 20.78
CA LYS A 257 -23.92 18.05 19.40
C LYS A 257 -22.53 17.44 19.32
N ILE A 258 -21.57 18.04 20.04
CA ILE A 258 -20.18 17.54 20.12
C ILE A 258 -20.15 16.16 20.79
N GLY A 259 -20.87 15.96 21.89
CA GLY A 259 -20.92 14.66 22.58
C GLY A 259 -21.42 13.54 21.66
N ARG A 260 -22.48 13.78 20.89
CA ARG A 260 -22.98 12.82 19.89
C ARG A 260 -21.95 12.57 18.77
N ALA A 261 -21.30 13.62 18.29
CA ALA A 261 -20.28 13.51 17.24
C ALA A 261 -19.08 12.68 17.71
N VAL A 262 -18.57 12.94 18.92
CA VAL A 262 -17.45 12.19 19.51
C VAL A 262 -17.80 10.70 19.63
N ASN A 263 -19.00 10.38 20.15
CA ASN A 263 -19.43 8.99 20.26
C ASN A 263 -19.52 8.29 18.89
N ALA A 264 -20.02 8.98 17.86
CA ALA A 264 -20.08 8.43 16.51
C ALA A 264 -18.69 8.24 15.91
N MET A 265 -17.78 9.20 16.13
CA MET A 265 -16.40 9.17 15.60
C MET A 265 -15.50 8.19 16.35
N ALA A 266 -15.83 7.81 17.59
CA ALA A 266 -15.03 6.85 18.36
C ALA A 266 -14.90 5.47 17.70
N ALA A 267 -15.85 5.10 16.84
CA ALA A 267 -15.82 3.87 16.06
C ALA A 267 -15.03 3.99 14.74
N TRP A 268 -14.60 5.20 14.35
CA TRP A 268 -13.89 5.42 13.10
C TRP A 268 -12.45 4.93 13.19
N LYS A 269 -12.01 4.25 12.16
CA LYS A 269 -10.64 3.79 12.03
C LYS A 269 -9.82 4.85 11.28
N VAL A 270 -9.50 5.94 11.96
CA VAL A 270 -8.74 7.06 11.38
C VAL A 270 -7.47 7.27 12.18
N GLU A 271 -6.33 7.21 11.49
CA GLU A 271 -5.02 7.61 12.03
C GLU A 271 -4.65 8.94 11.38
N ILE A 272 -4.23 9.93 12.19
CA ILE A 272 -3.80 11.26 11.72
C ILE A 272 -2.36 11.45 12.16
N ARG A 273 -1.48 11.85 11.22
CA ARG A 273 -0.08 12.14 11.47
C ARG A 273 0.31 13.49 10.88
N ASP A 274 0.99 14.31 11.67
CA ASP A 274 1.52 15.62 11.31
C ASP A 274 3.04 15.70 11.51
N ASP A 275 3.67 14.58 11.82
CA ASP A 275 5.11 14.44 12.05
C ASP A 275 5.88 13.94 10.80
N VAL A 276 5.21 13.85 9.65
CA VAL A 276 5.76 13.32 8.40
C VAL A 276 6.15 14.47 7.48
N GLN A 277 7.40 14.47 6.97
CA GLN A 277 7.92 15.51 6.09
C GLN A 277 8.52 14.97 4.78
N THR A 278 9.12 13.77 4.81
CA THR A 278 9.81 13.21 3.66
C THR A 278 8.98 12.10 2.99
N LEU A 279 9.27 11.85 1.71
CA LEU A 279 8.62 10.77 0.95
C LEU A 279 8.79 9.40 1.61
N ASP A 280 9.98 9.11 2.14
CA ASP A 280 10.26 7.84 2.83
C ASP A 280 9.41 7.69 4.10
N GLN A 281 9.21 8.80 4.83
CA GLN A 281 8.32 8.82 5.99
C GLN A 281 6.86 8.61 5.60
N VAL A 282 6.41 9.20 4.47
CA VAL A 282 5.06 8.97 3.90
C VAL A 282 4.87 7.49 3.60
N VAL A 283 5.80 6.88 2.84
CA VAL A 283 5.74 5.45 2.48
C VAL A 283 5.80 4.56 3.73
N GLY A 284 6.72 4.86 4.66
CA GLY A 284 6.87 4.11 5.91
C GLY A 284 5.61 4.16 6.78
N ALA A 285 5.01 5.34 6.94
CA ALA A 285 3.77 5.53 7.70
C ALA A 285 2.60 4.76 7.08
N ALA A 286 2.45 4.82 5.75
CA ALA A 286 1.38 4.12 5.04
C ALA A 286 1.51 2.59 5.15
N ARG A 287 2.71 2.04 4.97
CA ARG A 287 2.98 0.61 5.13
C ARG A 287 2.75 0.14 6.57
N LEU A 288 3.19 0.91 7.56
CA LEU A 288 2.99 0.61 8.97
C LEU A 288 1.51 0.60 9.34
N ALA A 289 0.75 1.58 8.90
CA ALA A 289 -0.69 1.64 9.12
C ALA A 289 -1.41 0.47 8.43
N HIS A 290 -1.03 0.16 7.18
CA HIS A 290 -1.60 -0.96 6.41
C HIS A 290 -1.31 -2.31 7.08
N ALA A 291 -0.11 -2.51 7.63
CA ALA A 291 0.27 -3.75 8.34
C ALA A 291 -0.54 -3.95 9.64
N LYS A 292 -0.95 -2.88 10.32
CA LYS A 292 -1.85 -2.97 11.49
C LYS A 292 -3.28 -3.37 11.07
N ALA A 293 -3.78 -2.76 10.00
CA ALA A 293 -5.08 -3.07 9.39
C ALA A 293 -5.09 -2.55 7.94
N PRO A 294 -5.58 -3.36 6.96
CA PRO A 294 -5.58 -2.95 5.56
C PRO A 294 -6.19 -1.56 5.36
N LEU A 295 -5.44 -0.65 4.74
CA LEU A 295 -5.91 0.70 4.46
C LEU A 295 -6.95 0.69 3.34
N THR A 296 -8.01 1.48 3.53
CA THR A 296 -8.97 1.80 2.48
C THR A 296 -8.55 3.09 1.75
N MET A 297 -8.05 4.07 2.52
CA MET A 297 -7.68 5.38 1.99
C MET A 297 -6.44 5.95 2.68
N LEU A 298 -5.55 6.53 1.88
CA LEU A 298 -4.44 7.38 2.31
C LEU A 298 -4.67 8.80 1.81
N VAL A 299 -4.69 9.79 2.71
CA VAL A 299 -4.75 11.23 2.36
C VAL A 299 -3.40 11.86 2.60
N VAL A 300 -2.88 12.64 1.62
CA VAL A 300 -1.63 13.39 1.71
C VAL A 300 -1.92 14.88 1.48
N ASP A 301 -1.88 15.69 2.51
CA ASP A 301 -2.16 17.14 2.47
C ASP A 301 -0.91 17.95 2.79
N TYR A 302 -0.17 18.51 1.81
CA TYR A 302 -0.32 18.42 0.34
C TYR A 302 1.05 18.12 -0.31
N LEU A 303 1.04 17.67 -1.56
CA LEU A 303 2.19 17.11 -2.28
C LEU A 303 3.43 18.01 -2.28
N GLN A 304 3.23 19.33 -2.44
CA GLN A 304 4.33 20.29 -2.53
C GLN A 304 5.04 20.55 -1.19
N LEU A 305 4.58 20.01 -0.07
CA LEU A 305 5.31 20.04 1.21
C LEU A 305 6.14 18.78 1.44
N VAL A 306 5.85 17.69 0.72
CA VAL A 306 6.64 16.48 0.82
C VAL A 306 8.03 16.72 0.24
N GLN A 307 9.06 16.44 1.05
CA GLN A 307 10.45 16.49 0.61
C GLN A 307 10.79 15.18 -0.11
N GLY A 308 11.15 15.30 -1.39
CA GLY A 308 11.68 14.17 -2.16
C GLY A 308 13.13 13.85 -1.82
N PRO A 309 13.65 12.72 -2.34
CA PRO A 309 15.08 12.41 -2.21
C PRO A 309 15.91 13.54 -2.82
N GLN A 310 16.86 14.07 -2.05
CA GLN A 310 17.75 15.12 -2.53
C GLN A 310 18.79 14.54 -3.52
N VAL A 311 18.50 14.62 -4.79
CA VAL A 311 19.47 14.30 -5.86
C VAL A 311 20.14 15.61 -6.28
N LYS A 312 21.47 15.65 -6.22
CA LYS A 312 22.24 16.85 -6.58
C LYS A 312 21.93 17.26 -8.03
N GLY A 313 21.34 18.45 -8.21
CA GLY A 313 20.94 18.98 -9.53
C GLY A 313 19.50 18.66 -9.96
N SER A 314 18.67 17.99 -9.15
CA SER A 314 17.24 17.81 -9.44
C SER A 314 16.49 19.13 -9.32
N THR A 315 15.52 19.32 -10.21
CA THR A 315 14.56 20.45 -10.12
C THR A 315 13.39 20.06 -9.21
N ARG A 316 12.67 21.06 -8.68
CA ARG A 316 11.46 20.80 -7.87
C ARG A 316 10.38 20.03 -8.66
N GLU A 317 10.29 20.27 -9.95
CA GLU A 317 9.38 19.54 -10.83
C GLU A 317 9.70 18.05 -10.89
N GLN A 318 11.00 17.69 -10.94
CA GLN A 318 11.45 16.29 -10.93
C GLN A 318 11.18 15.63 -9.56
N GLU A 319 11.37 16.34 -8.46
CA GLU A 319 11.03 15.81 -7.12
C GLU A 319 9.53 15.52 -7.01
N VAL A 320 8.67 16.46 -7.44
CA VAL A 320 7.22 16.27 -7.40
C VAL A 320 6.78 15.12 -8.32
N ALA A 321 7.43 14.95 -9.46
CA ALA A 321 7.21 13.82 -10.35
C ALA A 321 7.55 12.48 -9.68
N GLN A 322 8.67 12.42 -8.95
CA GLN A 322 9.06 11.24 -8.20
C GLN A 322 8.08 10.92 -7.07
N ILE A 323 7.62 11.95 -6.33
CA ILE A 323 6.62 11.81 -5.28
C ILE A 323 5.32 11.23 -5.87
N SER A 324 4.82 11.81 -6.97
CA SER A 324 3.62 11.36 -7.65
C SER A 324 3.74 9.89 -8.09
N ARG A 325 4.84 9.54 -8.75
CA ARG A 325 5.12 8.17 -9.18
C ARG A 325 5.16 7.19 -7.99
N THR A 326 5.80 7.57 -6.90
CA THR A 326 5.87 6.73 -5.69
C THR A 326 4.51 6.51 -5.06
N LEU A 327 3.66 7.56 -4.98
CA LEU A 327 2.30 7.43 -4.47
C LEU A 327 1.44 6.53 -5.36
N ARG A 328 1.63 6.58 -6.69
CA ARG A 328 0.95 5.67 -7.63
C ARG A 328 1.35 4.21 -7.38
N LEU A 329 2.64 3.93 -7.22
CA LEU A 329 3.11 2.58 -6.91
C LEU A 329 2.61 2.12 -5.54
N LEU A 330 2.59 3.00 -4.54
CA LEU A 330 2.10 2.72 -3.21
C LEU A 330 0.59 2.40 -3.19
N SER A 331 -0.22 3.11 -4.00
CA SER A 331 -1.66 2.82 -4.11
C SER A 331 -1.93 1.43 -4.65
N LEU A 332 -1.14 0.98 -5.62
CA LEU A 332 -1.22 -0.38 -6.19
C LEU A 332 -0.71 -1.44 -5.22
N GLU A 333 0.41 -1.16 -4.53
CA GLU A 333 1.02 -2.04 -3.54
C GLU A 333 0.07 -2.32 -2.37
N LEU A 334 -0.55 -1.27 -1.83
CA LEU A 334 -1.42 -1.37 -0.65
C LEU A 334 -2.88 -1.68 -1.02
N GLY A 335 -3.24 -1.65 -2.30
CA GLY A 335 -4.65 -1.84 -2.72
C GLY A 335 -5.60 -0.82 -2.07
N CYS A 336 -5.16 0.42 -1.86
CA CYS A 336 -5.96 1.49 -1.27
C CYS A 336 -6.09 2.68 -2.23
N VAL A 337 -7.07 3.57 -2.02
CA VAL A 337 -7.08 4.84 -2.73
C VAL A 337 -6.10 5.82 -2.08
N VAL A 338 -5.31 6.51 -2.90
CA VAL A 338 -4.48 7.63 -2.46
C VAL A 338 -5.14 8.94 -2.90
N VAL A 339 -5.49 9.78 -1.94
CA VAL A 339 -6.01 11.13 -2.17
C VAL A 339 -4.89 12.13 -1.89
N ALA A 340 -4.33 12.70 -2.95
CA ALA A 340 -3.23 13.64 -2.86
C ALA A 340 -3.72 15.06 -3.16
N LEU A 341 -3.39 16.02 -2.30
CA LEU A 341 -3.81 17.40 -2.49
C LEU A 341 -2.72 18.19 -3.23
N SER A 342 -3.15 19.05 -4.13
CA SER A 342 -2.25 19.91 -4.90
C SER A 342 -2.78 21.34 -4.98
N GLN A 343 -1.89 22.31 -4.95
CA GLN A 343 -2.25 23.72 -5.14
C GLN A 343 -2.19 24.08 -6.62
N LEU A 344 -3.18 24.83 -7.10
CA LEU A 344 -3.16 25.41 -8.44
C LEU A 344 -2.33 26.71 -8.43
N ASN A 345 -1.67 27.00 -9.56
CA ASN A 345 -1.06 28.29 -9.81
C ASN A 345 -2.13 29.33 -10.20
N GLU A 346 -1.71 30.60 -10.42
CA GLU A 346 -2.62 31.69 -10.80
C GLU A 346 -3.33 31.46 -12.14
N GLU A 347 -2.75 30.63 -13.02
CA GLU A 347 -3.36 30.22 -14.30
C GLU A 347 -4.35 29.07 -14.17
N GLY A 348 -4.62 28.56 -12.96
CA GLY A 348 -5.51 27.42 -12.72
C GLY A 348 -4.93 26.07 -13.16
N ARG A 349 -3.59 25.97 -13.33
CA ARG A 349 -2.87 24.74 -13.66
C ARG A 349 -2.29 24.11 -12.39
N LEU A 350 -2.07 22.79 -12.42
CA LEU A 350 -1.35 22.11 -11.36
C LEU A 350 0.06 22.72 -11.21
N ARG A 351 0.36 23.18 -10.02
CA ARG A 351 1.65 23.79 -9.72
C ARG A 351 2.75 22.72 -9.71
N GLU A 352 3.87 23.04 -10.34
CA GLU A 352 5.14 22.30 -10.28
C GLU A 352 5.19 20.92 -10.97
N SER A 353 4.11 20.35 -11.57
CA SER A 353 4.34 19.13 -12.34
C SER A 353 3.18 18.72 -13.29
N ARG A 354 3.54 18.54 -14.56
CA ARG A 354 2.71 17.78 -15.52
C ARG A 354 2.66 16.28 -15.14
N ALA A 355 3.66 15.79 -14.43
CA ALA A 355 3.77 14.39 -14.02
C ALA A 355 2.64 13.99 -13.04
N ILE A 356 2.18 14.89 -12.17
CA ILE A 356 1.03 14.63 -11.29
C ILE A 356 -0.18 14.19 -12.11
N GLY A 357 -0.41 14.86 -13.27
CA GLY A 357 -1.49 14.49 -14.17
C GLY A 357 -1.32 13.12 -14.83
N GLN A 358 -0.08 12.68 -15.06
CA GLN A 358 0.20 11.40 -15.71
C GLN A 358 0.02 10.20 -14.76
N ASP A 359 0.34 10.37 -13.48
CA ASP A 359 0.24 9.32 -12.47
C ASP A 359 -1.14 9.26 -11.81
N ALA A 360 -1.91 10.36 -11.85
CA ALA A 360 -3.25 10.42 -11.29
C ALA A 360 -4.26 9.63 -12.14
N THR A 361 -5.10 8.84 -11.46
CA THR A 361 -6.25 8.18 -12.09
C THR A 361 -7.37 9.19 -12.34
N ALA A 362 -7.57 10.12 -11.41
CA ALA A 362 -8.54 11.20 -11.53
C ALA A 362 -7.97 12.50 -10.95
N ILE A 363 -8.36 13.64 -11.58
CA ILE A 363 -8.04 14.98 -11.08
C ILE A 363 -9.34 15.74 -10.86
N TRP A 364 -9.60 16.11 -9.60
CA TRP A 364 -10.76 16.90 -9.19
C TRP A 364 -10.33 18.34 -8.90
N LYS A 365 -10.70 19.26 -9.76
CA LYS A 365 -10.50 20.69 -9.52
C LYS A 365 -11.70 21.26 -8.77
N VAL A 366 -11.42 21.89 -7.64
CA VAL A 366 -12.43 22.64 -6.88
C VAL A 366 -12.39 24.08 -7.34
N VAL A 367 -13.47 24.53 -7.95
CA VAL A 367 -13.62 25.91 -8.44
C VAL A 367 -14.86 26.56 -7.82
N ASP A 368 -14.88 27.88 -7.81
CA ASP A 368 -16.06 28.60 -7.35
C ASP A 368 -17.23 28.34 -8.30
N SER A 369 -18.43 28.27 -7.75
CA SER A 369 -19.67 28.18 -8.50
C SER A 369 -20.32 29.58 -8.57
N ASP A 370 -21.11 29.82 -9.63
CA ASP A 370 -21.93 31.02 -9.71
C ASP A 370 -23.07 31.00 -8.68
N ASP A 371 -23.37 29.82 -8.12
CA ASP A 371 -24.35 29.60 -7.06
C ASP A 371 -23.74 29.85 -5.68
N ASP A 372 -24.31 30.77 -4.91
CA ASP A 372 -23.80 31.12 -3.58
C ASP A 372 -23.84 29.90 -2.62
N GLY A 373 -22.74 29.67 -1.96
CA GLY A 373 -22.58 28.51 -1.04
C GLY A 373 -22.29 27.17 -1.72
N HIS A 374 -22.11 27.15 -3.05
CA HIS A 374 -21.71 25.94 -3.78
C HIS A 374 -20.29 26.06 -4.33
N LYS A 375 -19.68 24.90 -4.58
CA LYS A 375 -18.42 24.75 -5.33
C LYS A 375 -18.64 23.72 -6.43
N THR A 376 -18.06 23.98 -7.59
CA THR A 376 -18.06 23.03 -8.70
C THR A 376 -16.83 22.13 -8.58
N ILE A 377 -17.03 20.83 -8.58
CA ILE A 377 -15.98 19.83 -8.69
C ILE A 377 -15.88 19.42 -10.16
N GLN A 378 -14.81 19.89 -10.82
CA GLN A 378 -14.52 19.55 -12.20
C GLN A 378 -13.59 18.35 -12.26
N VAL A 379 -14.06 17.25 -12.84
CA VAL A 379 -13.22 16.08 -13.14
C VAL A 379 -12.55 16.34 -14.48
N VAL A 380 -11.27 16.71 -14.46
CA VAL A 380 -10.54 17.14 -15.67
C VAL A 380 -9.73 16.03 -16.31
N GLN A 381 -9.51 14.93 -15.60
CA GLN A 381 -8.85 13.73 -16.10
C GLN A 381 -9.40 12.51 -15.38
N ARG A 382 -9.78 11.53 -16.18
CA ARG A 382 -10.06 10.18 -15.73
C ARG A 382 -9.91 9.23 -16.92
N ASN A 383 -8.88 8.38 -16.92
CA ASN A 383 -8.65 7.23 -17.83
C ASN A 383 -9.22 7.37 -19.27
N GLY A 384 -9.12 8.58 -19.87
CA GLY A 384 -9.61 8.86 -21.23
C GLY A 384 -11.09 9.22 -21.35
N GLU A 385 -11.83 9.39 -20.25
CA GLU A 385 -13.21 9.88 -20.26
C GLU A 385 -13.27 11.40 -20.47
N SER A 386 -14.41 11.88 -20.99
CA SER A 386 -14.65 13.31 -21.20
C SER A 386 -14.73 14.05 -19.86
N PRO A 387 -14.26 15.31 -19.80
CA PRO A 387 -14.42 16.13 -18.61
C PRO A 387 -15.88 16.24 -18.18
N ALA A 388 -16.12 16.07 -16.89
CA ALA A 388 -17.43 16.16 -16.27
C ALA A 388 -17.35 17.02 -15.01
N SER A 389 -18.48 17.50 -14.52
CA SER A 389 -18.53 18.30 -13.30
C SER A 389 -19.81 18.07 -12.51
N CYS A 390 -19.72 18.24 -11.21
CA CYS A 390 -20.88 18.28 -10.32
C CYS A 390 -20.74 19.45 -9.33
N GLN A 391 -21.87 19.84 -8.74
CA GLN A 391 -21.90 20.88 -7.72
C GLN A 391 -22.10 20.27 -6.34
N LEU A 392 -21.33 20.75 -5.37
CA LEU A 392 -21.46 20.38 -3.98
C LEU A 392 -21.66 21.65 -3.13
N ARG A 393 -22.52 21.56 -2.14
CA ARG A 393 -22.71 22.62 -1.17
C ARG A 393 -21.48 22.73 -0.27
N PHE A 394 -20.84 23.89 -0.26
CA PHE A 394 -19.68 24.18 0.57
C PHE A 394 -20.09 24.98 1.81
N ARG A 395 -19.88 24.41 2.96
CA ARG A 395 -20.10 25.05 4.28
C ARG A 395 -18.76 25.19 4.99
N GLY A 396 -17.99 26.19 4.54
CA GLY A 396 -16.62 26.42 5.06
C GLY A 396 -16.59 26.66 6.56
N TYR A 397 -17.62 27.27 7.15
CA TYR A 397 -17.73 27.56 8.57
C TYR A 397 -17.81 26.30 9.45
N ILE A 398 -18.21 25.16 8.91
CA ILE A 398 -18.19 23.83 9.56
C ILE A 398 -17.28 22.84 8.86
N SER A 399 -16.37 23.30 8.01
CA SER A 399 -15.42 22.47 7.26
C SER A 399 -16.09 21.29 6.53
N SER A 400 -17.17 21.53 5.78
CA SER A 400 -17.96 20.46 5.16
C SER A 400 -18.29 20.72 3.69
N PHE A 401 -18.24 19.63 2.90
CA PHE A 401 -18.93 19.48 1.65
C PHE A 401 -20.12 18.51 1.79
N SER A 402 -21.23 18.77 1.14
CA SER A 402 -22.42 17.89 1.11
C SER A 402 -23.10 17.99 -0.26
N GLU A 403 -23.86 16.97 -0.62
CA GLU A 403 -24.91 17.13 -1.65
C GLU A 403 -26.03 18.04 -1.14
N ASN A 404 -26.83 18.53 -2.06
CA ASN A 404 -27.98 19.41 -1.77
C ASN A 404 -29.05 18.67 -0.96
#